data_b2b10e263338c1d6431657e329287e7b
#
_entry.id   b2b10e263338c1d6431657e329287e7b
#
_cell.length_a   1.000
_cell.length_b   1.000
_cell.length_c   1.000
_cell.angle_alpha   90.00
_cell.angle_beta   90.00
_cell.angle_gamma   90.00
#
_symmetry.space_group_name_H-M   'P 1'
#
loop_
_entity.id
_entity.type
_entity.pdbx_description
1 polymer ?
#
loop_
_entity_poly.entity_id
_entity_poly.type
_entity_poly.pdbx_seq_one_letter_code
_entity_poly.pdbx_strand_id
1 'polypeptide(L)'
;MSKVIYLSGWKPQLCIQLDTAEGDRVDFNRLLFTGIPSTLALQNGGQFYDACREQSVLKLKEQFEEKIEEGGSHVSLRFLFLETLRYLKWNDEQNESAFTQCSLESYMSYLNTKVMRGEHKSSNYKRIRSAMVTLFTKYLDLPHRYFNNIVIRDSSDSEPFEAYSRSDLNKLLPFLRSLFKQTHQQFVENPEKHINTANNEITMMFQWQGQQYWLAAGVTKMMCAATFLLAYYTYANTSDLFKLKQSNNASTKPGEIWYTMPAFKRRAFKTINVEMGGHELEIPKYALDFFDKLLSASKLILDYDGNAALLQTVSSNKVRPLNSRTLQSFIKVWLEKHFSFTDQTGRRLRPVISRFRETGAQLTTYHQGELANDVMLNNTPNTRKKHYSVGNKITNNGMMQDALSIREEQIKNNVNTKEAQQILGIRVLVIEEEYKISLPQLSRTPNGGSCKTPFGEKSERYTRKARQQGLIKEGERLACADLLACFGCPEQVIVQSVSDIWCLLSFKACIEESLFLHLDVAHYRKNFEKTIRFIEEKILPFINKIILKKAQLKLDDEGYHPAWDDSASILNLLPKTVL
;
A
#
# COMPACT_ATOMS: atom_id res chain seq x y z
N MET A 1 46.08 -5.47 24.79
CA MET A 1 44.66 -5.81 24.83
C MET A 1 44.36 -6.53 26.13
N SER A 2 43.57 -5.94 27.04
CA SER A 2 43.20 -6.56 28.30
C SER A 2 42.28 -7.74 28.04
N LYS A 3 42.66 -8.91 28.53
CA LYS A 3 41.88 -10.16 28.41
C LYS A 3 40.66 -10.01 29.32
N VAL A 4 39.49 -9.77 28.71
CA VAL A 4 38.25 -9.74 29.47
C VAL A 4 37.86 -11.20 29.77
N ILE A 5 37.88 -11.58 31.03
CA ILE A 5 37.47 -12.89 31.51
C ILE A 5 36.00 -12.83 31.89
N TYR A 6 35.14 -13.52 31.16
CA TYR A 6 33.72 -13.62 31.53
C TYR A 6 33.52 -14.80 32.50
N LEU A 7 33.18 -14.49 33.74
CA LEU A 7 32.97 -15.47 34.81
C LEU A 7 31.76 -16.41 34.55
N SER A 8 30.87 -16.06 33.62
CA SER A 8 29.62 -16.79 33.34
C SER A 8 29.70 -17.85 32.23
N GLY A 9 30.89 -18.06 31.64
CA GLY A 9 31.04 -18.96 30.48
C GLY A 9 30.46 -18.39 29.16
N TRP A 10 29.86 -17.21 29.17
CA TRP A 10 29.36 -16.53 27.96
C TRP A 10 30.53 -15.91 27.17
N LYS A 11 30.60 -16.21 25.88
CA LYS A 11 31.68 -15.77 24.98
C LYS A 11 31.13 -14.72 24.00
N PRO A 12 31.54 -13.45 24.04
CA PRO A 12 31.08 -12.42 23.08
C PRO A 12 31.40 -12.77 21.63
N GLN A 13 32.47 -13.52 21.38
CA GLN A 13 32.90 -13.98 20.04
C GLN A 13 31.85 -14.88 19.38
N LEU A 14 31.00 -15.52 20.15
CA LEU A 14 29.90 -16.34 19.65
C LEU A 14 28.61 -15.54 19.39
N CYS A 15 28.74 -14.21 19.30
CA CYS A 15 27.62 -13.33 18.96
C CYS A 15 27.89 -12.63 17.63
N ILE A 16 26.89 -12.60 16.77
CA ILE A 16 26.91 -11.87 15.50
C ILE A 16 25.86 -10.77 15.54
N GLN A 17 26.26 -9.54 15.19
CA GLN A 17 25.35 -8.43 14.99
C GLN A 17 24.81 -8.47 13.58
N LEU A 18 23.49 -8.53 13.42
CA LEU A 18 22.84 -8.50 12.13
C LEU A 18 22.43 -7.07 11.78
N ASP A 19 22.64 -6.66 10.54
CA ASP A 19 22.12 -5.41 10.00
C ASP A 19 20.65 -5.61 9.58
N THR A 20 19.78 -5.55 10.56
CA THR A 20 18.33 -5.55 10.40
C THR A 20 17.78 -4.25 10.94
N ALA A 21 16.58 -3.84 10.49
CA ALA A 21 15.90 -2.63 10.95
C ALA A 21 15.71 -2.58 12.49
N GLU A 22 15.81 -3.74 13.15
CA GLU A 22 15.67 -3.87 14.62
C GLU A 22 17.02 -3.98 15.33
N GLY A 23 18.13 -4.04 14.59
CA GLY A 23 19.47 -4.23 15.16
C GLY A 23 19.59 -5.58 15.86
N ASP A 24 19.09 -6.65 15.25
CA ASP A 24 19.03 -7.97 15.87
C ASP A 24 20.43 -8.55 16.09
N ARG A 25 20.63 -9.16 17.25
CA ARG A 25 21.82 -9.91 17.61
C ARG A 25 21.49 -11.38 17.71
N VAL A 26 22.30 -12.24 17.07
CA VAL A 26 22.23 -13.70 17.22
C VAL A 26 23.33 -14.15 18.17
N ASP A 27 22.97 -14.96 19.16
CA ASP A 27 23.84 -15.42 20.24
C ASP A 27 23.95 -16.93 20.23
N PHE A 28 25.04 -17.44 19.64
CA PHE A 28 25.33 -18.86 19.52
C PHE A 28 25.68 -19.52 20.86
N ASN A 29 26.07 -18.75 21.89
CA ASN A 29 26.27 -19.31 23.24
C ASN A 29 25.06 -20.09 23.72
N ARG A 30 23.86 -19.63 23.39
CA ARG A 30 22.59 -20.27 23.76
C ARG A 30 22.46 -21.69 23.24
N LEU A 31 23.07 -21.97 22.07
CA LEU A 31 23.00 -23.28 21.42
C LEU A 31 23.89 -24.32 22.10
N LEU A 32 24.85 -23.91 22.91
CA LEU A 32 25.78 -24.80 23.63
C LEU A 32 25.11 -25.51 24.80
N PHE A 33 24.01 -24.96 25.32
CA PHE A 33 23.37 -25.44 26.53
C PHE A 33 22.00 -26.05 26.24
N THR A 34 21.64 -27.07 27.05
CA THR A 34 20.33 -27.74 27.00
C THR A 34 19.23 -26.75 27.34
N GLY A 35 18.08 -26.88 26.65
CA GLY A 35 16.91 -26.02 26.85
C GLY A 35 17.03 -24.60 26.31
N ILE A 36 18.17 -24.27 25.66
CA ILE A 36 18.37 -22.98 24.96
C ILE A 36 18.12 -21.78 25.89
N PRO A 37 18.93 -21.55 26.93
CA PRO A 37 18.73 -20.45 27.87
C PRO A 37 18.76 -19.09 27.17
N SER A 38 18.20 -18.07 27.83
CA SER A 38 18.27 -16.69 27.29
C SER A 38 19.69 -16.13 27.45
N THR A 39 20.07 -15.21 26.56
CA THR A 39 21.38 -14.50 26.67
C THR A 39 21.56 -13.86 28.04
N LEU A 40 20.51 -13.23 28.58
CA LEU A 40 20.57 -12.59 29.90
C LEU A 40 20.83 -13.60 31.02
N ALA A 41 20.20 -14.80 30.95
CA ALA A 41 20.42 -15.86 31.95
C ALA A 41 21.88 -16.37 31.91
N LEU A 42 22.46 -16.51 30.73
CA LEU A 42 23.87 -16.89 30.57
C LEU A 42 24.82 -15.81 31.10
N GLN A 43 24.55 -14.54 30.79
CA GLN A 43 25.36 -13.42 31.29
C GLN A 43 25.30 -13.24 32.79
N ASN A 44 24.18 -13.59 33.41
CA ASN A 44 23.98 -13.52 34.86
C ASN A 44 24.55 -14.72 35.63
N GLY A 45 25.26 -15.66 34.95
CA GLY A 45 25.92 -16.78 35.61
C GLY A 45 25.00 -17.92 36.05
N GLY A 46 23.87 -18.09 35.35
CA GLY A 46 22.99 -19.26 35.57
C GLY A 46 23.74 -20.58 35.32
N GLN A 47 23.41 -21.64 36.10
CA GLN A 47 23.94 -22.99 35.86
C GLN A 47 23.11 -23.68 34.79
N PHE A 48 23.78 -24.14 33.73
CA PHE A 48 23.16 -24.84 32.61
C PHE A 48 23.97 -26.09 32.26
N TYR A 49 23.30 -27.10 31.76
CA TYR A 49 23.93 -28.36 31.31
C TYR A 49 24.44 -28.19 29.89
N ASP A 50 25.67 -28.62 29.64
CA ASP A 50 26.26 -28.68 28.31
C ASP A 50 25.43 -29.64 27.41
N ALA A 51 25.10 -29.19 26.22
CA ALA A 51 24.36 -29.99 25.25
C ALA A 51 25.26 -30.82 24.32
N CYS A 52 26.57 -30.82 24.54
CA CYS A 52 27.58 -31.61 23.80
C CYS A 52 27.51 -31.45 22.28
N ARG A 53 27.24 -30.24 21.78
CA ARG A 53 27.10 -29.93 20.34
C ARG A 53 27.96 -28.75 19.86
N GLU A 54 29.05 -28.47 20.57
CA GLU A 54 29.95 -27.33 20.31
C GLU A 54 30.45 -27.30 18.88
N GLN A 55 30.93 -28.43 18.32
CA GLN A 55 31.46 -28.49 16.95
C GLN A 55 30.42 -28.04 15.92
N SER A 56 29.17 -28.51 16.02
CA SER A 56 28.10 -28.11 15.11
C SER A 56 27.74 -26.63 15.26
N VAL A 57 27.79 -26.09 16.48
CA VAL A 57 27.52 -24.69 16.78
C VAL A 57 28.60 -23.78 16.20
N LEU A 58 29.85 -24.15 16.34
CA LEU A 58 30.99 -23.40 15.78
C LEU A 58 30.94 -23.38 14.25
N LYS A 59 30.68 -24.55 13.62
CA LYS A 59 30.51 -24.64 12.17
C LYS A 59 29.35 -23.79 11.70
N LEU A 60 28.24 -23.82 12.40
CA LEU A 60 27.07 -22.99 12.07
C LEU A 60 27.38 -21.49 12.15
N LYS A 61 28.12 -21.06 13.17
CA LYS A 61 28.55 -19.67 13.33
C LYS A 61 29.45 -19.23 12.16
N GLU A 62 30.45 -20.05 11.81
CA GLU A 62 31.37 -19.79 10.70
C GLU A 62 30.61 -19.63 9.38
N GLN A 63 29.67 -20.53 9.09
CA GLN A 63 28.82 -20.44 7.91
C GLN A 63 27.92 -19.18 7.90
N PHE A 64 27.49 -18.69 9.06
CA PHE A 64 26.76 -17.42 9.16
C PHE A 64 27.65 -16.23 8.81
N GLU A 65 28.91 -16.22 9.30
CA GLU A 65 29.90 -15.16 8.99
C GLU A 65 30.23 -15.15 7.50
N GLU A 66 30.56 -16.29 6.92
CA GLU A 66 30.80 -16.44 5.48
C GLU A 66 29.63 -15.93 4.66
N LYS A 67 28.38 -16.28 5.05
CA LYS A 67 27.19 -15.85 4.34
C LYS A 67 26.93 -14.33 4.44
N ILE A 68 27.34 -13.71 5.53
CA ILE A 68 27.29 -12.25 5.70
C ILE A 68 28.31 -11.57 4.78
N GLU A 69 29.54 -12.11 4.72
CA GLU A 69 30.60 -11.59 3.86
C GLU A 69 30.25 -11.69 2.37
N GLU A 70 29.53 -12.75 1.97
CA GLU A 70 28.96 -12.89 0.63
C GLU A 70 27.78 -11.94 0.32
N GLY A 71 27.36 -11.09 1.25
CA GLY A 71 26.21 -10.19 1.08
C GLY A 71 24.85 -10.86 1.26
N GLY A 72 24.79 -11.97 1.98
CA GLY A 72 23.54 -12.69 2.27
C GLY A 72 22.55 -11.88 3.09
N SER A 73 21.27 -12.19 2.94
CA SER A 73 20.20 -11.48 3.64
C SER A 73 20.21 -11.70 5.15
N HIS A 74 20.49 -10.67 5.94
CA HIS A 74 20.49 -10.70 7.40
C HIS A 74 19.15 -11.12 7.99
N VAL A 75 18.02 -10.75 7.35
CA VAL A 75 16.67 -11.18 7.75
C VAL A 75 16.50 -12.70 7.58
N SER A 76 17.05 -13.27 6.51
CA SER A 76 17.02 -14.73 6.28
C SER A 76 17.86 -15.48 7.30
N LEU A 77 19.05 -14.96 7.62
CA LEU A 77 19.93 -15.52 8.66
C LEU A 77 19.26 -15.47 10.03
N ARG A 78 18.66 -14.33 10.39
CA ARG A 78 17.86 -14.22 11.63
C ARG A 78 16.75 -15.27 11.69
N PHE A 79 16.02 -15.43 10.61
CA PHE A 79 14.96 -16.44 10.53
C PHE A 79 15.52 -17.85 10.73
N LEU A 80 16.58 -18.20 10.02
CA LEU A 80 17.25 -19.50 10.14
C LEU A 80 17.70 -19.76 11.57
N PHE A 81 18.34 -18.77 12.22
CA PHE A 81 18.77 -18.88 13.61
C PHE A 81 17.60 -19.13 14.57
N LEU A 82 16.49 -18.40 14.40
CA LEU A 82 15.30 -18.59 15.25
C LEU A 82 14.67 -19.98 15.06
N GLU A 83 14.65 -20.51 13.85
CA GLU A 83 14.14 -21.87 13.61
C GLU A 83 15.11 -22.92 14.17
N THR A 84 16.42 -22.67 14.12
CA THR A 84 17.43 -23.53 14.78
C THR A 84 17.23 -23.56 16.30
N LEU A 85 16.98 -22.40 16.94
CA LEU A 85 16.66 -22.34 18.38
C LEU A 85 15.42 -23.19 18.71
N ARG A 86 14.36 -23.10 17.89
CA ARG A 86 13.12 -23.84 18.11
C ARG A 86 13.32 -25.35 17.97
N TYR A 87 14.05 -25.75 16.93
CA TYR A 87 14.39 -27.13 16.69
C TYR A 87 15.20 -27.73 17.85
N LEU A 88 16.28 -27.07 18.26
CA LEU A 88 17.14 -27.54 19.34
C LEU A 88 16.43 -27.56 20.69
N LYS A 89 15.61 -26.56 21.00
CA LYS A 89 14.82 -26.53 22.21
C LYS A 89 13.86 -27.72 22.27
N TRP A 90 13.18 -28.02 21.15
CA TRP A 90 12.28 -29.17 21.05
C TRP A 90 13.05 -30.50 21.23
N ASN A 91 14.21 -30.66 20.59
CA ASN A 91 15.07 -31.84 20.74
C ASN A 91 15.52 -32.04 22.19
N ASP A 92 15.94 -30.97 22.85
CA ASP A 92 16.34 -31.00 24.26
C ASP A 92 15.17 -31.44 25.16
N GLU A 93 13.93 -31.03 24.87
CA GLU A 93 12.71 -31.44 25.56
C GLU A 93 12.36 -32.92 25.31
N GLN A 94 12.75 -33.47 24.15
CA GLN A 94 12.53 -34.88 23.81
C GLN A 94 13.69 -35.79 24.18
N ASN A 95 14.80 -35.24 24.70
CA ASN A 95 16.07 -35.94 24.95
C ASN A 95 16.64 -36.66 23.72
N GLU A 96 16.43 -36.09 22.52
CA GLU A 96 16.99 -36.61 21.27
C GLU A 96 18.32 -35.96 20.95
N SER A 97 19.24 -36.71 20.30
CA SER A 97 20.51 -36.16 19.80
C SER A 97 20.26 -35.19 18.66
N ALA A 98 20.76 -33.96 18.78
CA ALA A 98 20.58 -32.93 17.77
C ALA A 98 21.29 -33.28 16.44
N PHE A 99 20.77 -32.74 15.33
CA PHE A 99 21.33 -32.84 13.98
C PHE A 99 21.47 -34.27 13.43
N THR A 100 20.65 -35.20 13.93
CA THR A 100 20.52 -36.55 13.38
C THR A 100 19.33 -36.66 12.44
N GLN A 101 19.28 -37.71 11.61
CA GLN A 101 18.12 -37.99 10.77
C GLN A 101 16.87 -38.22 11.65
N CYS A 102 17.01 -38.99 12.72
CA CYS A 102 15.92 -39.33 13.65
C CYS A 102 15.30 -38.06 14.25
N SER A 103 16.11 -37.20 14.84
CA SER A 103 15.61 -35.95 15.45
C SER A 103 14.97 -34.97 14.44
N LEU A 104 15.47 -34.94 13.21
CA LEU A 104 14.87 -34.16 12.15
C LEU A 104 13.49 -34.71 11.74
N GLU A 105 13.39 -36.03 11.50
CA GLU A 105 12.14 -36.66 11.12
C GLU A 105 11.09 -36.53 12.24
N SER A 106 11.49 -36.74 13.50
CA SER A 106 10.64 -36.59 14.70
C SER A 106 10.12 -35.13 14.81
N TYR A 107 11.00 -34.13 14.69
CA TYR A 107 10.59 -32.72 14.75
C TYR A 107 9.64 -32.33 13.61
N MET A 108 9.93 -32.74 12.39
CA MET A 108 9.08 -32.46 11.25
C MET A 108 7.73 -33.19 11.33
N SER A 109 7.70 -34.42 11.89
CA SER A 109 6.46 -35.15 12.18
C SER A 109 5.62 -34.43 13.23
N TYR A 110 6.24 -33.94 14.30
CA TYR A 110 5.58 -33.10 15.31
C TYR A 110 4.93 -31.86 14.70
N LEU A 111 5.66 -31.12 13.86
CA LEU A 111 5.13 -29.95 13.15
C LEU A 111 3.99 -30.32 12.19
N ASN A 112 4.12 -31.44 11.49
CA ASN A 112 3.10 -31.95 10.60
C ASN A 112 1.80 -32.27 11.35
N THR A 113 1.91 -32.88 12.53
CA THR A 113 0.78 -33.16 13.42
C THR A 113 0.07 -31.87 13.86
N LYS A 114 0.82 -30.82 14.15
CA LYS A 114 0.25 -29.47 14.42
C LYS A 114 -0.52 -28.89 13.25
N VAL A 115 -0.05 -29.12 12.03
CA VAL A 115 -0.79 -28.69 10.82
C VAL A 115 -2.08 -29.50 10.68
N MET A 116 -2.05 -30.82 10.91
CA MET A 116 -3.24 -31.68 10.85
C MET A 116 -4.30 -31.27 11.87
N ARG A 117 -3.88 -30.80 13.06
CA ARG A 117 -4.78 -30.27 14.10
C ARG A 117 -5.26 -28.84 13.87
N GLY A 118 -4.80 -28.17 12.78
CA GLY A 118 -5.14 -26.77 12.50
C GLY A 118 -4.42 -25.74 13.40
N GLU A 119 -3.47 -26.20 14.23
CA GLU A 119 -2.67 -25.32 15.11
C GLU A 119 -1.62 -24.51 14.31
N HIS A 120 -1.19 -25.03 13.17
CA HIS A 120 -0.24 -24.40 12.25
C HIS A 120 -0.76 -24.43 10.83
N LYS A 121 -0.42 -23.39 10.05
CA LYS A 121 -0.68 -23.35 8.61
C LYS A 121 0.34 -24.20 7.83
N SER A 122 -0.10 -24.83 6.74
CA SER A 122 0.78 -25.58 5.82
C SER A 122 1.89 -24.70 5.24
N SER A 123 1.61 -23.43 4.96
CA SER A 123 2.59 -22.46 4.50
C SER A 123 3.73 -22.22 5.52
N ASN A 124 3.41 -22.21 6.83
CA ASN A 124 4.41 -22.10 7.88
C ASN A 124 5.28 -23.38 7.98
N TYR A 125 4.66 -24.55 7.92
CA TYR A 125 5.37 -25.83 7.87
C TYR A 125 6.35 -25.86 6.68
N LYS A 126 5.90 -25.50 5.47
CA LYS A 126 6.74 -25.44 4.27
C LYS A 126 7.94 -24.53 4.46
N ARG A 127 7.73 -23.35 5.08
CA ARG A 127 8.80 -22.40 5.37
C ARG A 127 9.82 -22.96 6.37
N ILE A 128 9.35 -23.59 7.45
CA ILE A 128 10.22 -24.24 8.45
C ILE A 128 11.00 -25.40 7.80
N ARG A 129 10.32 -26.26 7.01
CA ARG A 129 10.99 -27.34 6.27
C ARG A 129 12.11 -26.80 5.37
N SER A 130 11.86 -25.72 4.64
CA SER A 130 12.88 -25.09 3.80
C SER A 130 14.07 -24.57 4.62
N ALA A 131 13.80 -23.99 5.81
CA ALA A 131 14.87 -23.58 6.73
C ALA A 131 15.68 -24.81 7.24
N MET A 132 15.02 -25.90 7.60
CA MET A 132 15.70 -27.13 8.03
C MET A 132 16.54 -27.74 6.89
N VAL A 133 16.01 -27.77 5.66
CA VAL A 133 16.81 -28.19 4.49
C VAL A 133 18.09 -27.33 4.39
N THR A 134 17.95 -26.02 4.46
CA THR A 134 19.10 -25.10 4.41
C THR A 134 20.07 -25.34 5.56
N LEU A 135 19.57 -25.45 6.80
CA LEU A 135 20.38 -25.70 8.00
C LEU A 135 21.20 -26.98 7.86
N PHE A 136 20.54 -28.09 7.56
CA PHE A 136 21.18 -29.41 7.53
C PHE A 136 22.13 -29.56 6.35
N THR A 137 21.69 -29.19 5.12
CA THR A 137 22.46 -29.49 3.91
C THR A 137 23.49 -28.42 3.56
N LYS A 138 23.22 -27.14 3.81
CA LYS A 138 24.13 -26.06 3.41
C LYS A 138 25.03 -25.57 4.53
N TYR A 139 24.55 -25.58 5.78
CA TYR A 139 25.31 -25.04 6.91
C TYR A 139 26.04 -26.13 7.72
N LEU A 140 25.47 -27.33 7.77
CA LEU A 140 26.07 -28.44 8.51
C LEU A 140 26.66 -29.53 7.62
N ASP A 141 26.49 -29.47 6.29
CA ASP A 141 26.92 -30.47 5.30
C ASP A 141 26.38 -31.87 5.57
N LEU A 142 25.18 -31.96 6.08
CA LEU A 142 24.51 -33.23 6.35
C LEU A 142 23.80 -33.76 5.09
N PRO A 143 23.65 -35.09 4.94
CA PRO A 143 23.13 -35.68 3.71
C PRO A 143 21.66 -35.26 3.43
N HIS A 144 21.36 -34.85 2.19
CA HIS A 144 20.02 -34.51 1.75
C HIS A 144 19.00 -35.66 1.94
N ARG A 145 19.47 -36.91 1.95
CA ARG A 145 18.62 -38.10 2.18
C ARG A 145 17.86 -38.06 3.50
N TYR A 146 18.28 -37.27 4.50
CA TYR A 146 17.55 -37.07 5.76
C TYR A 146 16.14 -36.53 5.56
N PHE A 147 15.85 -35.94 4.39
CA PHE A 147 14.56 -35.36 4.06
C PHE A 147 13.65 -36.28 3.23
N ASN A 148 14.09 -37.49 2.86
CA ASN A 148 13.33 -38.37 1.97
C ASN A 148 11.98 -38.82 2.56
N ASN A 149 11.91 -39.03 3.87
CA ASN A 149 10.70 -39.47 4.58
C ASN A 149 9.85 -38.31 5.12
N ILE A 150 10.29 -37.04 4.90
CA ILE A 150 9.59 -35.88 5.43
C ILE A 150 8.51 -35.41 4.46
N VAL A 151 7.29 -35.34 4.96
CA VAL A 151 6.10 -34.92 4.19
C VAL A 151 6.33 -33.56 3.55
N ILE A 152 5.99 -33.45 2.26
CA ILE A 152 5.96 -32.19 1.53
C ILE A 152 4.51 -31.70 1.53
N ARG A 153 4.30 -30.46 1.98
CA ARG A 153 2.99 -29.83 1.95
C ARG A 153 2.98 -28.64 1.00
N ASP A 154 1.86 -28.45 0.32
CA ASP A 154 1.63 -27.24 -0.46
C ASP A 154 1.24 -26.07 0.44
N SER A 155 1.47 -24.85 -0.06
CA SER A 155 1.10 -23.60 0.63
C SER A 155 -0.29 -23.10 0.20
N SER A 156 -1.22 -24.01 -0.09
CA SER A 156 -2.57 -23.72 -0.58
C SER A 156 -3.47 -23.02 0.44
N ASP A 157 -3.07 -23.01 1.70
CA ASP A 157 -3.80 -22.40 2.84
C ASP A 157 -3.48 -20.90 3.05
N SER A 158 -2.58 -20.33 2.26
CA SER A 158 -2.31 -18.91 2.29
C SER A 158 -3.12 -18.18 1.19
N GLU A 159 -4.18 -17.51 1.60
CA GLU A 159 -4.90 -16.63 0.67
C GLU A 159 -4.06 -15.38 0.37
N PRO A 160 -3.99 -14.95 -0.92
CA PRO A 160 -3.41 -13.67 -1.27
C PRO A 160 -4.14 -12.51 -0.58
N PHE A 161 -3.45 -11.39 -0.41
CA PHE A 161 -4.11 -10.20 0.09
C PHE A 161 -5.15 -9.70 -0.92
N GLU A 162 -6.34 -9.43 -0.43
CA GLU A 162 -7.44 -8.86 -1.21
C GLU A 162 -7.17 -7.37 -1.48
N ALA A 163 -7.39 -6.92 -2.71
CA ALA A 163 -7.30 -5.52 -3.08
C ALA A 163 -8.32 -4.67 -2.29
N TYR A 164 -8.03 -3.39 -2.11
CA TYR A 164 -9.03 -2.45 -1.61
C TYR A 164 -10.06 -2.15 -2.68
N SER A 165 -11.33 -2.14 -2.29
CA SER A 165 -12.38 -1.54 -3.10
C SER A 165 -12.22 0.00 -3.15
N ARG A 166 -12.86 0.66 -4.10
CA ARG A 166 -12.88 2.13 -4.14
C ARG A 166 -13.48 2.72 -2.87
N SER A 167 -14.57 2.14 -2.38
CA SER A 167 -15.20 2.55 -1.12
C SER A 167 -14.25 2.46 0.09
N ASP A 168 -13.39 1.42 0.13
CA ASP A 168 -12.38 1.27 1.18
C ASP A 168 -11.33 2.39 1.11
N LEU A 169 -10.84 2.69 -0.09
CA LEU A 169 -9.88 3.76 -0.32
C LEU A 169 -10.46 5.13 0.06
N ASN A 170 -11.72 5.40 -0.28
CA ASN A 170 -12.41 6.64 0.06
C ASN A 170 -12.59 6.84 1.58
N LYS A 171 -12.50 5.77 2.38
CA LYS A 171 -12.49 5.86 3.84
C LYS A 171 -11.07 6.04 4.39
N LEU A 172 -10.10 5.30 3.86
CA LEU A 172 -8.73 5.27 4.41
C LEU A 172 -7.87 6.46 3.97
N LEU A 173 -7.92 6.82 2.68
CA LEU A 173 -7.01 7.84 2.14
C LEU A 173 -7.27 9.25 2.69
N PRO A 174 -8.51 9.74 2.78
CA PRO A 174 -8.78 11.04 3.40
C PRO A 174 -8.29 11.10 4.84
N PHE A 175 -8.51 10.03 5.62
CA PHE A 175 -8.01 9.94 6.98
C PHE A 175 -6.48 10.03 7.06
N LEU A 176 -5.76 9.25 6.25
CA LEU A 176 -4.30 9.24 6.23
C LEU A 176 -3.73 10.59 5.75
N ARG A 177 -4.35 11.18 4.72
CA ARG A 177 -3.97 12.50 4.20
C ARG A 177 -4.18 13.60 5.24
N SER A 178 -5.34 13.60 5.89
CA SER A 178 -5.67 14.57 6.95
C SER A 178 -4.74 14.44 8.15
N LEU A 179 -4.48 13.21 8.59
CA LEU A 179 -3.53 12.94 9.68
C LEU A 179 -2.13 13.46 9.35
N PHE A 180 -1.60 13.09 8.16
CA PHE A 180 -0.28 13.56 7.73
C PHE A 180 -0.22 15.08 7.64
N LYS A 181 -1.19 15.72 6.97
CA LYS A 181 -1.21 17.16 6.75
C LYS A 181 -1.22 17.97 8.06
N GLN A 182 -2.12 17.60 8.98
CA GLN A 182 -2.25 18.31 10.25
C GLN A 182 -1.04 18.11 11.17
N THR A 183 -0.52 16.89 11.24
CA THR A 183 0.68 16.62 12.07
C THR A 183 1.94 17.21 11.44
N HIS A 184 2.07 17.20 10.11
CA HIS A 184 3.16 17.86 9.41
C HIS A 184 3.18 19.36 9.65
N GLN A 185 2.03 20.04 9.56
CA GLN A 185 1.93 21.46 9.82
C GLN A 185 2.43 21.81 11.23
N GLN A 186 1.94 21.11 12.24
CA GLN A 186 2.35 21.31 13.63
C GLN A 186 3.83 20.99 13.86
N PHE A 187 4.33 19.95 13.16
CA PHE A 187 5.74 19.56 13.25
C PHE A 187 6.67 20.66 12.71
N VAL A 188 6.35 21.22 11.54
CA VAL A 188 7.19 22.26 10.91
C VAL A 188 7.20 23.57 11.72
N GLU A 189 6.12 23.87 12.44
CA GLU A 189 6.05 25.06 13.31
C GLU A 189 7.06 25.00 14.47
N ASN A 190 7.32 23.83 15.06
CA ASN A 190 8.30 23.66 16.13
C ASN A 190 8.88 22.22 16.17
N PRO A 191 9.81 21.87 15.26
CA PRO A 191 10.37 20.51 15.16
C PRO A 191 11.02 20.02 16.46
N GLU A 192 11.82 20.86 17.10
CA GLU A 192 12.57 20.50 18.31
C GLU A 192 11.66 20.07 19.47
N LYS A 193 10.54 20.76 19.67
CA LYS A 193 9.53 20.39 20.67
C LYS A 193 9.05 18.95 20.47
N HIS A 194 8.83 18.54 19.22
CA HIS A 194 8.27 17.24 18.92
C HIS A 194 9.30 16.11 18.86
N ILE A 195 10.58 16.46 18.64
CA ILE A 195 11.69 15.51 18.64
C ILE A 195 12.18 15.24 20.07
N ASN A 196 12.29 16.27 20.89
CA ASN A 196 12.90 16.19 22.20
C ASN A 196 11.93 15.76 23.32
N THR A 197 10.72 15.39 22.98
CA THR A 197 9.68 15.06 23.95
C THR A 197 9.58 13.53 24.16
N ALA A 198 9.23 13.14 25.38
CA ALA A 198 9.01 11.72 25.71
C ALA A 198 7.81 11.12 24.93
N ASN A 199 7.88 9.81 24.63
CA ASN A 199 6.88 9.14 23.80
C ASN A 199 5.45 9.16 24.33
N ASN A 200 5.27 9.30 25.63
CA ASN A 200 3.95 9.35 26.30
C ASN A 200 3.42 10.78 26.44
N GLU A 201 4.20 11.77 26.08
CA GLU A 201 3.83 13.17 26.20
C GLU A 201 3.08 13.64 24.95
N ILE A 202 2.00 14.39 25.19
CA ILE A 202 1.13 14.91 24.12
C ILE A 202 1.73 16.21 23.58
N THR A 203 2.08 16.22 22.30
CA THR A 203 2.65 17.40 21.65
C THR A 203 1.88 17.88 20.44
N MET A 204 1.01 17.05 19.88
CA MET A 204 0.21 17.36 18.69
C MET A 204 -1.26 17.09 18.93
N MET A 205 -2.11 17.63 18.06
CA MET A 205 -3.54 17.41 18.03
C MET A 205 -3.96 17.07 16.62
N PHE A 206 -4.87 16.11 16.47
CA PHE A 206 -5.48 15.72 15.23
C PHE A 206 -7.00 15.90 15.31
N GLN A 207 -7.57 16.59 14.34
CA GLN A 207 -9.01 16.78 14.23
C GLN A 207 -9.56 15.92 13.10
N TRP A 208 -10.57 15.09 13.41
CA TRP A 208 -11.22 14.23 12.44
C TRP A 208 -12.72 14.17 12.71
N GLN A 209 -13.54 14.43 11.68
CA GLN A 209 -15.02 14.41 11.75
C GLN A 209 -15.58 15.18 12.96
N GLY A 210 -15.02 16.36 13.23
CA GLY A 210 -15.45 17.22 14.31
C GLY A 210 -14.92 16.85 15.71
N GLN A 211 -14.21 15.74 15.86
CA GLN A 211 -13.60 15.31 17.11
C GLN A 211 -12.10 15.64 17.15
N GLN A 212 -11.59 15.93 18.36
CA GLN A 212 -10.18 16.22 18.60
C GLN A 212 -9.50 15.04 19.29
N TYR A 213 -8.34 14.66 18.77
CA TYR A 213 -7.51 13.56 19.27
C TYR A 213 -6.13 14.09 19.65
N TRP A 214 -5.80 13.97 20.91
CA TRP A 214 -4.50 14.36 21.43
C TRP A 214 -3.46 13.29 21.12
N LEU A 215 -2.35 13.69 20.49
CA LEU A 215 -1.34 12.77 19.98
C LEU A 215 -0.06 12.81 20.83
N ALA A 216 0.20 11.72 21.53
CA ALA A 216 1.54 11.37 21.99
C ALA A 216 2.33 10.73 20.83
N ALA A 217 3.65 10.88 20.77
CA ALA A 217 4.50 10.43 19.67
C ALA A 217 3.96 10.87 18.27
N GLY A 218 3.61 12.15 18.15
CA GLY A 218 2.98 12.71 16.94
C GLY A 218 3.83 12.54 15.69
N VAL A 219 5.15 12.72 15.76
CA VAL A 219 6.08 12.52 14.64
C VAL A 219 6.04 11.09 14.13
N THR A 220 6.01 10.10 15.01
CA THR A 220 5.90 8.69 14.62
C THR A 220 4.57 8.41 13.90
N LYS A 221 3.46 8.99 14.37
CA LYS A 221 2.15 8.84 13.71
C LYS A 221 2.11 9.52 12.34
N MET A 222 2.72 10.71 12.22
CA MET A 222 2.92 11.41 10.95
C MET A 222 3.66 10.53 9.94
N MET A 223 4.79 9.94 10.35
CA MET A 223 5.59 9.07 9.48
C MET A 223 4.89 7.74 9.16
N CYS A 224 4.09 7.18 10.07
CA CYS A 224 3.26 6.01 9.77
C CYS A 224 2.19 6.33 8.72
N ALA A 225 1.49 7.46 8.84
CA ALA A 225 0.53 7.90 7.83
C ALA A 225 1.22 8.13 6.48
N ALA A 226 2.38 8.80 6.48
CA ALA A 226 3.18 9.01 5.27
C ALA A 226 3.60 7.71 4.61
N THR A 227 3.96 6.68 5.39
CA THR A 227 4.34 5.36 4.87
C THR A 227 3.20 4.70 4.10
N PHE A 228 1.97 4.75 4.62
CA PHE A 228 0.81 4.20 3.92
C PHE A 228 0.42 4.99 2.68
N LEU A 229 0.52 6.32 2.73
CA LEU A 229 0.30 7.18 1.56
C LEU A 229 1.36 6.92 0.48
N LEU A 230 2.63 6.81 0.87
CA LEU A 230 3.70 6.49 -0.05
C LEU A 230 3.49 5.11 -0.69
N ALA A 231 3.08 4.10 0.11
CA ALA A 231 2.73 2.78 -0.39
C ALA A 231 1.57 2.82 -1.41
N TYR A 232 0.56 3.65 -1.17
CA TYR A 232 -0.55 3.85 -2.11
C TYR A 232 -0.09 4.55 -3.39
N TYR A 233 0.72 5.59 -3.30
CA TYR A 233 1.15 6.34 -4.48
C TYR A 233 2.17 5.59 -5.35
N THR A 234 2.97 4.71 -4.77
CA THR A 234 4.08 4.04 -5.48
C THR A 234 3.89 2.54 -5.69
N TYR A 235 2.93 1.94 -4.98
CA TYR A 235 2.72 0.50 -4.90
C TYR A 235 3.98 -0.30 -4.52
N ALA A 236 4.95 0.35 -3.88
CA ALA A 236 6.21 -0.25 -3.47
C ALA A 236 6.02 -1.31 -2.38
N ASN A 237 6.93 -2.28 -2.30
CA ASN A 237 6.95 -3.27 -1.24
C ASN A 237 7.35 -2.65 0.11
N THR A 238 6.93 -3.28 1.20
CA THR A 238 7.32 -2.86 2.56
C THR A 238 8.83 -2.81 2.75
N SER A 239 9.57 -3.79 2.21
CA SER A 239 11.03 -3.85 2.27
C SER A 239 11.69 -2.67 1.56
N ASP A 240 11.14 -2.27 0.42
CA ASP A 240 11.69 -1.21 -0.40
C ASP A 240 11.42 0.16 0.25
N LEU A 241 10.21 0.36 0.79
CA LEU A 241 9.85 1.57 1.52
C LEU A 241 10.76 1.83 2.73
N PHE A 242 11.07 0.81 3.51
CA PHE A 242 11.94 0.97 4.69
C PHE A 242 13.42 1.16 4.38
N LYS A 243 13.85 0.84 3.16
CA LYS A 243 15.22 1.06 2.68
C LYS A 243 15.43 2.43 2.04
N LEU A 244 14.35 3.18 1.80
CA LEU A 244 14.46 4.50 1.21
C LEU A 244 15.27 5.42 2.10
N LYS A 245 16.24 6.09 1.49
CA LYS A 245 17.06 7.11 2.14
C LYS A 245 16.62 8.49 1.69
N GLN A 246 17.01 9.51 2.46
CA GLN A 246 16.77 10.90 2.08
C GLN A 246 17.48 11.21 0.75
N SER A 247 16.82 11.94 -0.15
CA SER A 247 17.43 12.43 -1.38
C SER A 247 18.15 13.75 -1.16
N ASN A 248 19.30 13.92 -1.81
CA ASN A 248 20.01 15.20 -1.84
C ASN A 248 19.23 16.29 -2.59
N ASN A 249 18.52 15.91 -3.63
CA ASN A 249 17.83 16.81 -4.53
C ASN A 249 16.32 16.82 -4.25
N ALA A 250 15.91 17.68 -3.32
CA ALA A 250 14.49 18.01 -3.13
C ALA A 250 13.98 18.99 -4.19
N SER A 251 14.83 19.48 -5.08
CA SER A 251 14.45 20.46 -6.08
C SER A 251 14.62 19.95 -7.50
N THR A 252 13.74 19.04 -7.89
CA THR A 252 13.29 19.11 -9.25
C THR A 252 12.38 20.33 -9.33
N LYS A 253 12.84 21.37 -9.98
CA LYS A 253 12.03 22.57 -10.23
C LYS A 253 10.67 22.14 -10.74
N PRO A 254 9.55 22.75 -10.27
CA PRO A 254 8.25 22.46 -10.84
C PRO A 254 8.31 22.70 -12.36
N GLY A 255 8.28 21.62 -13.13
CA GLY A 255 8.37 21.70 -14.60
C GLY A 255 9.38 20.77 -15.27
N GLU A 256 10.43 20.33 -14.61
CA GLU A 256 11.37 19.34 -15.16
C GLU A 256 10.95 17.92 -14.76
N ILE A 257 10.17 17.32 -15.64
CA ILE A 257 9.71 15.95 -15.50
C ILE A 257 10.57 15.11 -16.41
N TRP A 258 11.46 14.34 -15.81
CA TRP A 258 12.32 13.42 -16.53
C TRP A 258 11.62 12.08 -16.76
N TYR A 259 11.63 11.65 -18.01
CA TYR A 259 11.17 10.33 -18.41
C TYR A 259 12.38 9.41 -18.50
N THR A 260 12.78 8.79 -17.43
CA THR A 260 13.69 7.63 -17.47
C THR A 260 12.88 6.37 -17.26
N MET A 261 12.30 5.88 -18.34
CA MET A 261 11.65 4.59 -18.35
C MET A 261 12.28 3.71 -19.43
N PRO A 262 12.52 2.40 -19.17
CA PRO A 262 12.71 1.43 -20.25
C PRO A 262 11.56 1.58 -21.25
N ALA A 263 11.78 1.26 -22.52
CA ALA A 263 10.86 1.54 -23.63
C ALA A 263 9.39 1.13 -23.38
N PHE A 264 9.14 0.12 -22.54
CA PHE A 264 7.82 -0.37 -22.13
C PHE A 264 7.15 0.50 -21.05
N LYS A 265 7.90 1.15 -20.17
CA LYS A 265 7.37 2.04 -19.13
C LYS A 265 7.05 3.44 -19.64
N ARG A 266 7.55 3.83 -20.81
CA ARG A 266 7.35 5.19 -21.39
C ARG A 266 5.90 5.55 -21.68
N ARG A 267 4.97 4.60 -21.63
CA ARG A 267 3.60 4.80 -22.10
C ARG A 267 2.62 5.29 -21.05
N ALA A 268 2.96 5.24 -19.78
CA ALA A 268 1.93 5.41 -18.78
C ALA A 268 1.97 6.69 -17.94
N PHE A 269 3.14 7.22 -17.55
CA PHE A 269 3.10 8.09 -16.37
C PHE A 269 4.10 9.23 -16.40
N LYS A 270 3.64 10.43 -16.01
CA LYS A 270 4.50 11.49 -15.50
C LYS A 270 4.86 11.12 -14.05
N THR A 271 5.93 10.38 -13.90
CA THR A 271 6.54 10.11 -12.60
C THR A 271 7.86 10.87 -12.50
N ILE A 272 8.23 11.27 -11.32
CA ILE A 272 9.56 11.74 -11.01
C ILE A 272 10.30 10.56 -10.38
N ASN A 273 11.43 10.20 -10.99
CA ASN A 273 12.33 9.26 -10.37
C ASN A 273 13.15 10.01 -9.33
N VAL A 274 13.01 9.60 -8.08
CA VAL A 274 13.81 10.12 -6.98
C VAL A 274 14.79 9.05 -6.56
N GLU A 275 16.06 9.35 -6.72
CA GLU A 275 17.14 8.45 -6.29
C GLU A 275 17.28 8.52 -4.78
N MET A 276 17.10 7.40 -4.11
CA MET A 276 17.10 7.29 -2.65
C MET A 276 17.96 6.13 -2.21
N GLY A 277 19.26 6.37 -2.04
CA GLY A 277 20.20 5.39 -1.51
C GLY A 277 20.30 4.11 -2.35
N GLY A 278 20.38 4.24 -3.67
CA GLY A 278 20.46 3.11 -4.62
C GLY A 278 19.10 2.51 -4.98
N HIS A 279 17.99 3.09 -4.53
CA HIS A 279 16.64 2.73 -4.96
C HIS A 279 16.02 3.87 -5.76
N GLU A 280 15.42 3.56 -6.90
CA GLU A 280 14.60 4.50 -7.65
C GLU A 280 13.14 4.36 -7.23
N LEU A 281 12.51 5.48 -6.89
CA LEU A 281 11.11 5.56 -6.56
C LEU A 281 10.37 6.41 -7.60
N GLU A 282 9.35 5.84 -8.21
CA GLU A 282 8.50 6.57 -9.15
C GLU A 282 7.35 7.24 -8.38
N ILE A 283 7.32 8.58 -8.39
CA ILE A 283 6.31 9.37 -7.69
C ILE A 283 5.41 10.07 -8.70
N PRO A 284 4.08 9.90 -8.60
CA PRO A 284 3.16 10.61 -9.46
C PRO A 284 3.20 12.11 -9.25
N LYS A 285 2.99 12.86 -10.33
CA LYS A 285 3.01 14.34 -10.27
C LYS A 285 2.05 14.90 -9.21
N TYR A 286 0.86 14.34 -9.08
CA TYR A 286 -0.13 14.80 -8.09
C TYR A 286 0.25 14.49 -6.63
N ALA A 287 1.17 13.57 -6.40
CA ALA A 287 1.69 13.24 -5.08
C ALA A 287 3.00 13.99 -4.72
N LEU A 288 3.48 14.87 -5.59
CA LEU A 288 4.74 15.60 -5.37
C LEU A 288 4.69 16.50 -4.14
N ASP A 289 3.62 17.26 -3.96
CA ASP A 289 3.47 18.14 -2.78
C ASP A 289 3.53 17.33 -1.48
N PHE A 290 2.89 16.16 -1.46
CA PHE A 290 3.01 15.22 -0.33
C PHE A 290 4.45 14.75 -0.14
N PHE A 291 5.12 14.38 -1.24
CA PHE A 291 6.48 13.87 -1.18
C PHE A 291 7.49 14.93 -0.73
N ASP A 292 7.37 16.15 -1.23
CA ASP A 292 8.21 17.29 -0.83
C ASP A 292 8.04 17.60 0.66
N LYS A 293 6.81 17.56 1.17
CA LYS A 293 6.51 17.70 2.60
C LYS A 293 7.12 16.57 3.44
N LEU A 294 7.01 15.32 2.97
CA LEU A 294 7.61 14.17 3.64
C LEU A 294 9.13 14.28 3.68
N LEU A 295 9.77 14.63 2.58
CA LEU A 295 11.22 14.80 2.50
C LEU A 295 11.71 15.95 3.39
N SER A 296 11.01 17.07 3.36
CA SER A 296 11.28 18.22 4.24
C SER A 296 11.17 17.83 5.72
N ALA A 297 10.08 17.16 6.11
CA ALA A 297 9.91 16.67 7.49
C ALA A 297 11.00 15.67 7.89
N SER A 298 11.38 14.78 7.00
CA SER A 298 12.46 13.81 7.24
C SER A 298 13.81 14.50 7.50
N LYS A 299 14.14 15.53 6.73
CA LYS A 299 15.36 16.34 6.92
C LYS A 299 15.34 17.15 8.20
N LEU A 300 14.17 17.63 8.63
CA LEU A 300 14.03 18.33 9.93
C LEU A 300 14.16 17.37 11.13
N ILE A 301 13.85 16.08 10.97
CA ILE A 301 14.03 15.09 12.04
C ILE A 301 15.51 14.73 12.21
N LEU A 302 16.21 14.51 11.10
CA LEU A 302 17.63 14.20 11.07
C LEU A 302 18.24 14.83 9.83
N ASP A 303 19.23 15.68 10.03
CA ASP A 303 19.96 16.31 8.92
C ASP A 303 20.52 15.27 7.96
N TYR A 304 20.58 15.64 6.69
CA TYR A 304 21.07 14.77 5.64
C TYR A 304 22.56 14.42 5.83
N ASP A 305 22.83 13.14 6.02
CA ASP A 305 24.18 12.60 6.16
C ASP A 305 24.56 11.60 5.03
N GLY A 306 23.73 11.49 3.99
CA GLY A 306 23.90 10.53 2.88
C GLY A 306 23.35 9.14 3.20
N ASN A 307 23.10 8.80 4.44
CA ASN A 307 22.62 7.50 4.91
C ASN A 307 21.32 7.57 5.70
N ALA A 308 20.82 8.76 6.00
CA ALA A 308 19.59 8.94 6.77
C ALA A 308 18.39 8.30 6.06
N ALA A 309 17.61 7.53 6.79
CA ALA A 309 16.38 6.94 6.26
C ALA A 309 15.35 8.03 5.94
N LEU A 310 14.57 7.86 4.88
CA LEU A 310 13.45 8.75 4.56
C LEU A 310 12.34 8.62 5.61
N LEU A 311 11.99 7.39 5.96
CA LEU A 311 10.94 7.09 6.94
C LEU A 311 11.58 6.85 8.31
N GLN A 312 11.31 7.76 9.23
CA GLN A 312 11.94 7.79 10.54
C GLN A 312 10.91 7.76 11.65
N THR A 313 11.32 7.35 12.82
CA THR A 313 10.54 7.42 14.06
C THR A 313 11.38 8.06 15.16
N VAL A 314 10.74 8.82 16.01
CA VAL A 314 11.37 9.44 17.18
C VAL A 314 10.87 8.72 18.43
N SER A 315 11.79 8.28 19.26
CA SER A 315 11.50 7.58 20.49
C SER A 315 12.48 7.98 21.58
N SER A 316 12.01 8.67 22.61
CA SER A 316 12.84 9.14 23.75
C SER A 316 14.10 9.88 23.27
N ASN A 317 13.94 10.90 22.45
CA ASN A 317 15.00 11.71 21.84
C ASN A 317 15.97 10.95 20.92
N LYS A 318 15.60 9.73 20.53
CA LYS A 318 16.40 8.94 19.59
C LYS A 318 15.66 8.77 18.27
N VAL A 319 16.30 9.22 17.21
CA VAL A 319 15.84 9.00 15.84
C VAL A 319 16.24 7.60 15.40
N ARG A 320 15.32 6.87 14.80
CA ARG A 320 15.54 5.52 14.26
C ARG A 320 14.80 5.36 12.94
N PRO A 321 15.25 4.51 12.03
CA PRO A 321 14.46 4.11 10.89
C PRO A 321 13.11 3.52 11.33
N LEU A 322 12.06 3.85 10.58
CA LEU A 322 10.73 3.29 10.81
C LEU A 322 10.76 1.79 10.40
N ASN A 323 10.04 0.97 11.15
CA ASN A 323 10.00 -0.48 10.92
C ASN A 323 8.58 -1.05 11.00
N SER A 324 8.43 -2.33 10.63
CA SER A 324 7.13 -3.01 10.62
C SER A 324 6.46 -3.07 11.99
N ARG A 325 7.23 -3.16 13.09
CA ARG A 325 6.69 -3.18 14.46
C ARG A 325 6.03 -1.86 14.81
N THR A 326 6.66 -0.75 14.42
CA THR A 326 6.10 0.60 14.63
C THR A 326 4.79 0.78 13.86
N LEU A 327 4.71 0.33 12.58
CA LEU A 327 3.46 0.36 11.82
C LEU A 327 2.38 -0.51 12.46
N GLN A 328 2.72 -1.71 12.92
CA GLN A 328 1.76 -2.58 13.60
C GLN A 328 1.26 -1.95 14.90
N SER A 329 2.15 -1.32 15.68
CA SER A 329 1.77 -0.59 16.88
C SER A 329 0.84 0.58 16.56
N PHE A 330 1.16 1.38 15.54
CA PHE A 330 0.29 2.46 15.07
C PHE A 330 -1.12 1.95 14.73
N ILE A 331 -1.23 0.84 13.99
CA ILE A 331 -2.52 0.26 13.62
C ILE A 331 -3.25 -0.26 14.86
N LYS A 332 -2.63 -1.19 15.62
CA LYS A 332 -3.33 -1.95 16.67
C LYS A 332 -3.56 -1.15 17.94
N VAL A 333 -2.59 -0.32 18.34
CA VAL A 333 -2.63 0.37 19.62
C VAL A 333 -3.32 1.73 19.52
N TRP A 334 -3.22 2.38 18.37
CA TRP A 334 -3.77 3.71 18.21
C TRP A 334 -4.94 3.76 17.22
N LEU A 335 -4.73 3.41 15.94
CA LEU A 335 -5.75 3.56 14.91
C LEU A 335 -7.02 2.74 15.24
N GLU A 336 -6.87 1.44 15.50
CA GLU A 336 -8.00 0.56 15.79
C GLU A 336 -8.67 0.84 17.14
N LYS A 337 -8.00 1.54 18.05
CA LYS A 337 -8.57 1.94 19.34
C LYS A 337 -9.47 3.17 19.22
N HIS A 338 -9.13 4.09 18.31
CA HIS A 338 -9.82 5.39 18.21
C HIS A 338 -10.74 5.48 16.99
N PHE A 339 -10.53 4.65 15.95
CA PHE A 339 -11.25 4.73 14.68
C PHE A 339 -11.76 3.35 14.25
N SER A 340 -13.04 3.25 13.95
CA SER A 340 -13.70 2.01 13.51
C SER A 340 -14.03 2.10 12.03
N PHE A 341 -13.04 1.86 11.18
CA PHE A 341 -13.31 1.70 9.75
C PHE A 341 -13.79 0.29 9.45
N THR A 342 -14.84 0.18 8.65
CA THR A 342 -15.37 -1.11 8.16
C THR A 342 -15.47 -1.11 6.65
N ASP A 343 -15.23 -2.25 6.03
CA ASP A 343 -15.49 -2.47 4.62
C ASP A 343 -17.00 -2.63 4.34
N GLN A 344 -17.38 -2.86 3.09
CA GLN A 344 -18.79 -3.03 2.71
C GLN A 344 -19.45 -4.27 3.32
N THR A 345 -18.67 -5.23 3.82
CA THR A 345 -19.18 -6.43 4.51
C THR A 345 -19.22 -6.30 6.03
N GLY A 346 -18.88 -5.13 6.56
CA GLY A 346 -18.79 -4.92 8.00
C GLY A 346 -17.50 -5.45 8.63
N ARG A 347 -16.56 -6.03 7.86
CA ARG A 347 -15.26 -6.44 8.37
C ARG A 347 -14.40 -5.21 8.65
N ARG A 348 -13.54 -5.34 9.66
CA ARG A 348 -12.60 -4.27 10.03
C ARG A 348 -11.68 -3.90 8.87
N LEU A 349 -11.70 -2.61 8.52
CA LEU A 349 -10.86 -2.04 7.49
C LEU A 349 -9.64 -1.33 8.13
N ARG A 350 -8.45 -1.63 7.64
CA ARG A 350 -7.18 -1.05 8.12
C ARG A 350 -6.19 -0.86 6.98
N PRO A 351 -5.27 0.12 7.07
CA PRO A 351 -4.24 0.29 6.05
C PRO A 351 -3.21 -0.84 6.11
N VAL A 352 -2.96 -1.49 4.98
CA VAL A 352 -1.98 -2.58 4.82
C VAL A 352 -1.23 -2.38 3.52
N ILE A 353 0.10 -2.28 3.57
CA ILE A 353 0.95 -1.99 2.40
C ILE A 353 0.72 -3.02 1.27
N SER A 354 0.66 -4.32 1.63
CA SER A 354 0.43 -5.37 0.63
C SER A 354 -0.92 -5.25 -0.08
N ARG A 355 -1.96 -4.73 0.59
CA ARG A 355 -3.27 -4.49 -0.04
C ARG A 355 -3.25 -3.29 -0.98
N PHE A 356 -2.50 -2.22 -0.67
CA PHE A 356 -2.29 -1.11 -1.62
C PHE A 356 -1.57 -1.60 -2.87
N ARG A 357 -0.56 -2.47 -2.71
CA ARG A 357 0.14 -3.07 -3.85
C ARG A 357 -0.78 -3.96 -4.69
N GLU A 358 -1.62 -4.78 -4.06
CA GLU A 358 -2.62 -5.59 -4.75
C GLU A 358 -3.63 -4.72 -5.51
N THR A 359 -4.06 -3.61 -4.90
CA THR A 359 -4.94 -2.63 -5.54
C THR A 359 -4.28 -2.04 -6.78
N GLY A 360 -3.00 -1.65 -6.69
CA GLY A 360 -2.23 -1.17 -7.83
C GLY A 360 -2.08 -2.22 -8.93
N ALA A 361 -1.82 -3.47 -8.55
CA ALA A 361 -1.74 -4.60 -9.48
C ALA A 361 -3.04 -4.77 -10.26
N GLN A 362 -4.17 -4.77 -9.57
CA GLN A 362 -5.49 -4.93 -10.17
C GLN A 362 -5.83 -3.78 -11.13
N LEU A 363 -5.63 -2.54 -10.70
CA LEU A 363 -5.89 -1.36 -11.52
C LEU A 363 -5.01 -1.37 -12.79
N THR A 364 -3.72 -1.66 -12.65
CA THR A 364 -2.81 -1.70 -13.79
C THR A 364 -3.16 -2.83 -14.76
N THR A 365 -3.46 -4.02 -14.24
CA THR A 365 -3.88 -5.15 -15.09
C THR A 365 -5.17 -4.83 -15.84
N TYR A 366 -6.14 -4.22 -15.17
CA TYR A 366 -7.43 -3.88 -15.78
C TYR A 366 -7.29 -2.84 -16.90
N HIS A 367 -6.49 -1.79 -16.68
CA HIS A 367 -6.39 -0.66 -17.62
C HIS A 367 -5.28 -0.82 -18.67
N GLN A 368 -4.19 -1.51 -18.34
CA GLN A 368 -2.98 -1.56 -19.16
C GLN A 368 -2.52 -2.98 -19.50
N GLY A 369 -3.19 -3.98 -18.94
CA GLY A 369 -2.89 -5.38 -19.18
C GLY A 369 -1.81 -5.95 -18.26
N GLU A 370 -1.65 -7.27 -18.38
CA GLU A 370 -0.79 -8.07 -17.50
C GLU A 370 0.70 -7.73 -17.61
N LEU A 371 1.18 -7.43 -18.81
CA LEU A 371 2.58 -7.09 -19.04
C LEU A 371 2.96 -5.76 -18.36
N ALA A 372 2.08 -4.75 -18.44
CA ALA A 372 2.30 -3.48 -17.78
C ALA A 372 2.36 -3.65 -16.24
N ASN A 373 1.51 -4.51 -15.69
CA ASN A 373 1.53 -4.85 -14.28
C ASN A 373 2.84 -5.54 -13.88
N ASP A 374 3.29 -6.54 -14.63
CA ASP A 374 4.55 -7.24 -14.34
C ASP A 374 5.75 -6.29 -14.35
N VAL A 375 5.77 -5.34 -15.29
CA VAL A 375 6.81 -4.31 -15.38
C VAL A 375 6.72 -3.30 -14.23
N MET A 376 5.52 -2.76 -13.95
CA MET A 376 5.32 -1.74 -12.91
C MET A 376 5.65 -2.25 -11.52
N LEU A 377 5.24 -3.47 -11.21
CA LEU A 377 5.49 -4.08 -9.89
C LEU A 377 6.78 -4.87 -9.80
N ASN A 378 7.56 -4.93 -10.89
CA ASN A 378 8.75 -5.76 -11.00
C ASN A 378 8.50 -7.22 -10.58
N ASN A 379 7.40 -7.79 -11.09
CA ASN A 379 6.98 -9.15 -10.82
C ASN A 379 7.23 -10.06 -12.02
N THR A 380 7.46 -11.35 -11.75
CA THR A 380 7.38 -12.36 -12.81
C THR A 380 5.90 -12.74 -13.07
N PRO A 381 5.53 -13.22 -14.28
CA PRO A 381 4.19 -13.70 -14.57
C PRO A 381 3.67 -14.75 -13.57
N ASN A 382 4.56 -15.65 -13.10
CA ASN A 382 4.22 -16.65 -12.09
C ASN A 382 3.91 -16.01 -10.73
N THR A 383 4.67 -15.00 -10.32
CA THR A 383 4.42 -14.24 -9.08
C THR A 383 3.07 -13.51 -9.17
N ARG A 384 2.78 -12.88 -10.31
CA ARG A 384 1.51 -12.21 -10.56
C ARG A 384 0.33 -13.19 -10.46
N LYS A 385 0.35 -14.28 -11.23
CA LYS A 385 -0.72 -15.29 -11.21
C LYS A 385 -0.98 -15.84 -9.80
N LYS A 386 0.07 -16.03 -9.01
CA LYS A 386 -0.03 -16.64 -7.69
C LYS A 386 -0.48 -15.67 -6.59
N HIS A 387 -0.09 -14.40 -6.66
CA HIS A 387 -0.23 -13.46 -5.55
C HIS A 387 -1.03 -12.19 -5.88
N TYR A 388 -1.21 -11.84 -7.17
CA TYR A 388 -1.78 -10.57 -7.60
C TYR A 388 -2.92 -10.72 -8.63
N SER A 389 -3.64 -11.84 -8.63
CA SER A 389 -4.72 -12.11 -9.59
C SER A 389 -6.10 -12.25 -8.95
N VAL A 390 -6.21 -12.13 -7.64
CA VAL A 390 -7.45 -12.42 -6.90
C VAL A 390 -8.45 -11.27 -6.96
N GLY A 391 -7.97 -10.03 -7.08
CA GLY A 391 -8.83 -8.85 -7.07
C GLY A 391 -9.57 -8.62 -5.75
N ASN A 392 -10.70 -7.93 -5.81
CA ASN A 392 -11.60 -7.77 -4.67
C ASN A 392 -12.77 -8.76 -4.79
N LYS A 393 -12.85 -9.73 -3.89
CA LYS A 393 -13.86 -10.80 -3.91
C LYS A 393 -15.29 -10.27 -3.90
N ILE A 394 -15.56 -9.19 -3.14
CA ILE A 394 -16.90 -8.62 -3.00
C ILE A 394 -17.32 -7.98 -4.33
N THR A 395 -16.45 -7.17 -4.92
CA THR A 395 -16.69 -6.54 -6.22
C THR A 395 -16.86 -7.62 -7.31
N ASN A 396 -16.00 -8.62 -7.33
CA ASN A 396 -16.08 -9.73 -8.28
C ASN A 396 -17.37 -10.54 -8.12
N ASN A 397 -17.77 -10.85 -6.88
CA ASN A 397 -19.02 -11.57 -6.60
C ASN A 397 -20.24 -10.73 -6.97
N GLY A 398 -20.25 -9.43 -6.68
CA GLY A 398 -21.30 -8.51 -7.09
C GLY A 398 -21.46 -8.48 -8.61
N MET A 399 -20.36 -8.28 -9.35
CA MET A 399 -20.37 -8.31 -10.82
C MET A 399 -20.83 -9.65 -11.39
N MET A 400 -20.46 -10.77 -10.75
CA MET A 400 -20.92 -12.10 -11.15
C MET A 400 -22.42 -12.28 -10.90
N GLN A 401 -22.93 -11.83 -9.75
CA GLN A 401 -24.35 -11.86 -9.44
C GLN A 401 -25.15 -11.01 -10.41
N ASP A 402 -24.69 -9.79 -10.69
CA ASP A 402 -25.32 -8.92 -11.68
C ASP A 402 -25.36 -9.56 -13.07
N ALA A 403 -24.26 -10.16 -13.51
CA ALA A 403 -24.19 -10.86 -14.79
C ALA A 403 -25.14 -12.05 -14.85
N LEU A 404 -25.26 -12.84 -13.79
CA LEU A 404 -26.19 -13.96 -13.69
C LEU A 404 -27.64 -13.47 -13.70
N SER A 405 -27.97 -12.43 -12.92
CA SER A 405 -29.32 -11.86 -12.88
C SER A 405 -29.74 -11.28 -14.23
N ILE A 406 -28.83 -10.58 -14.93
CA ILE A 406 -29.07 -10.08 -16.28
C ILE A 406 -29.39 -11.25 -17.24
N ARG A 407 -28.60 -12.34 -17.16
CA ARG A 407 -28.81 -13.52 -17.98
C ARG A 407 -30.15 -14.21 -17.70
N GLU A 408 -30.50 -14.32 -16.42
CA GLU A 408 -31.77 -14.88 -16.00
C GLU A 408 -32.95 -14.05 -16.53
N GLU A 409 -32.89 -12.72 -16.43
CA GLU A 409 -33.93 -11.81 -16.92
C GLU A 409 -34.05 -11.87 -18.46
N GLN A 410 -32.91 -11.95 -19.16
CA GLN A 410 -32.91 -12.15 -20.62
C GLN A 410 -33.65 -13.40 -21.03
N ILE A 411 -33.47 -14.51 -20.32
CA ILE A 411 -34.10 -15.80 -20.65
C ILE A 411 -35.58 -15.76 -20.27
N LYS A 412 -35.96 -15.23 -19.11
CA LYS A 412 -37.33 -15.18 -18.63
C LYS A 412 -38.24 -14.33 -19.51
N ASN A 413 -37.77 -13.16 -19.90
CA ASN A 413 -38.59 -12.14 -20.56
C ASN A 413 -38.22 -11.94 -22.03
N ASN A 414 -37.28 -12.72 -22.56
CA ASN A 414 -36.78 -12.64 -23.93
C ASN A 414 -36.37 -11.21 -24.35
N VAL A 415 -35.71 -10.52 -23.43
CA VAL A 415 -35.24 -9.12 -23.57
C VAL A 415 -33.74 -9.07 -23.86
N ASN A 416 -33.29 -7.96 -24.45
CA ASN A 416 -31.85 -7.75 -24.64
C ASN A 416 -31.13 -7.36 -23.32
N THR A 417 -29.79 -7.34 -23.34
CA THR A 417 -28.97 -7.06 -22.16
C THR A 417 -29.30 -5.70 -21.51
N LYS A 418 -29.56 -4.66 -22.31
CA LYS A 418 -29.87 -3.31 -21.79
C LYS A 418 -31.24 -3.25 -21.13
N GLU A 419 -32.23 -3.88 -21.74
CA GLU A 419 -33.57 -3.96 -21.17
C GLU A 419 -33.57 -4.78 -19.88
N ALA A 420 -32.86 -5.89 -19.83
CA ALA A 420 -32.68 -6.69 -18.62
C ALA A 420 -31.99 -5.87 -17.50
N GLN A 421 -30.95 -5.10 -17.82
CA GLN A 421 -30.28 -4.20 -16.87
C GLN A 421 -31.23 -3.12 -16.33
N GLN A 422 -32.07 -2.54 -17.19
CA GLN A 422 -33.07 -1.53 -16.78
C GLN A 422 -34.14 -2.13 -15.86
N ILE A 423 -34.65 -3.31 -16.20
CA ILE A 423 -35.68 -4.02 -15.40
C ILE A 423 -35.15 -4.33 -13.99
N LEU A 424 -33.89 -4.80 -13.91
CA LEU A 424 -33.26 -5.17 -12.65
C LEU A 424 -32.74 -3.97 -11.85
N GLY A 425 -32.78 -2.76 -12.40
CA GLY A 425 -32.19 -1.58 -11.79
C GLY A 425 -30.67 -1.67 -11.62
N ILE A 426 -30.03 -2.60 -12.35
CA ILE A 426 -28.57 -2.76 -12.35
C ILE A 426 -27.99 -1.63 -13.18
N ARG A 427 -27.48 -0.62 -12.48
CA ARG A 427 -26.95 0.61 -13.08
C ARG A 427 -25.56 0.35 -13.67
N VAL A 428 -25.48 0.27 -14.97
CA VAL A 428 -24.28 0.63 -15.69
C VAL A 428 -24.30 2.14 -15.84
N LEU A 429 -23.64 2.87 -14.92
CA LEU A 429 -23.40 4.33 -14.93
C LEU A 429 -24.49 5.15 -15.67
N VAL A 430 -25.69 5.20 -15.12
CA VAL A 430 -26.69 6.20 -15.48
C VAL A 430 -26.70 7.24 -14.36
N ILE A 431 -26.33 8.44 -14.70
CA ILE A 431 -26.36 9.64 -13.85
C ILE A 431 -27.80 9.81 -13.35
N GLU A 432 -27.98 9.78 -12.02
CA GLU A 432 -29.31 9.85 -11.40
C GLU A 432 -29.99 11.20 -11.60
N GLU A 433 -31.30 11.14 -11.84
CA GLU A 433 -32.20 12.28 -12.02
C GLU A 433 -32.45 13.12 -10.76
N GLU A 434 -31.93 12.76 -9.59
CA GLU A 434 -32.25 13.39 -8.30
C GLU A 434 -31.68 14.80 -8.10
N TYR A 435 -30.88 15.33 -9.03
CA TYR A 435 -30.33 16.69 -8.94
C TYR A 435 -31.22 17.80 -9.57
N LYS A 436 -32.48 17.51 -9.80
CA LYS A 436 -33.42 18.45 -10.45
C LYS A 436 -34.05 19.52 -9.56
N ILE A 437 -33.66 19.70 -8.33
CA ILE A 437 -34.38 20.59 -7.42
C ILE A 437 -33.49 21.72 -6.88
N SER A 438 -33.47 22.85 -7.50
CA SER A 438 -33.53 24.20 -6.89
C SER A 438 -33.30 25.40 -7.82
N LEU A 439 -32.99 25.22 -9.09
CA LEU A 439 -32.88 26.34 -10.05
C LEU A 439 -33.60 25.96 -11.35
N PRO A 440 -34.73 26.58 -11.68
CA PRO A 440 -35.62 26.13 -12.77
C PRO A 440 -35.03 26.19 -14.18
N GLN A 441 -33.80 26.68 -14.37
CA GLN A 441 -33.18 26.86 -15.67
C GLN A 441 -31.73 26.36 -15.79
N LEU A 442 -31.13 25.86 -14.71
CA LEU A 442 -29.76 25.35 -14.73
C LEU A 442 -29.73 23.84 -14.48
N SER A 443 -29.16 23.08 -15.40
CA SER A 443 -28.91 21.65 -15.22
C SER A 443 -27.51 21.45 -14.67
N ARG A 444 -27.38 20.83 -13.50
CA ARG A 444 -26.09 20.47 -12.92
C ARG A 444 -25.36 19.48 -13.82
N THR A 445 -24.07 19.67 -13.96
CA THR A 445 -23.20 18.77 -14.70
C THR A 445 -22.30 17.97 -13.73
N PRO A 446 -21.97 16.72 -14.02
CA PRO A 446 -21.17 15.89 -13.11
C PRO A 446 -19.77 16.44 -12.82
N ASN A 447 -19.25 17.35 -13.64
CA ASN A 447 -17.93 17.98 -13.43
C ASN A 447 -17.94 19.15 -12.42
N GLY A 448 -18.99 19.27 -11.62
CA GLY A 448 -19.15 20.33 -10.61
C GLY A 448 -19.60 21.68 -11.16
N GLY A 449 -19.96 21.73 -12.44
CA GLY A 449 -20.58 22.91 -13.07
C GLY A 449 -22.08 22.78 -13.22
N SER A 450 -22.66 23.73 -13.97
CA SER A 450 -24.05 23.70 -14.42
C SER A 450 -24.11 24.19 -15.86
N CYS A 451 -25.13 23.75 -16.60
CA CYS A 451 -25.33 24.13 -17.99
C CYS A 451 -26.65 24.85 -18.16
N LYS A 452 -26.65 25.98 -18.90
CA LYS A 452 -27.88 26.73 -19.20
C LYS A 452 -28.74 26.04 -20.25
N THR A 453 -28.13 25.38 -21.23
CA THR A 453 -28.81 24.75 -22.37
C THR A 453 -28.27 23.33 -22.63
N PRO A 454 -28.58 22.35 -21.74
CA PRO A 454 -28.05 20.99 -21.87
C PRO A 454 -28.53 20.29 -23.16
N PHE A 455 -29.65 20.73 -23.75
CA PHE A 455 -30.26 20.20 -24.98
C PHE A 455 -30.11 21.16 -26.19
N GLY A 456 -29.09 22.00 -26.22
CA GLY A 456 -28.78 22.91 -27.32
C GLY A 456 -28.13 22.22 -28.55
N GLU A 457 -27.60 23.01 -29.48
CA GLU A 457 -26.99 22.52 -30.75
C GLU A 457 -25.96 21.38 -30.58
N LYS A 458 -25.13 21.47 -29.53
CA LYS A 458 -24.15 20.39 -29.26
C LYS A 458 -24.83 19.08 -28.91
N SER A 459 -25.94 19.10 -28.17
CA SER A 459 -26.76 17.95 -27.85
C SER A 459 -27.30 17.25 -29.11
N GLU A 460 -27.68 18.01 -30.12
CA GLU A 460 -28.22 17.45 -31.37
C GLU A 460 -27.18 16.59 -32.12
N ARG A 461 -25.91 16.98 -32.07
CA ARG A 461 -24.82 16.15 -32.67
C ARG A 461 -24.69 14.82 -31.95
N TYR A 462 -24.73 14.81 -30.62
CA TYR A 462 -24.67 13.59 -29.83
C TYR A 462 -25.90 12.72 -30.04
N THR A 463 -27.08 13.32 -30.04
CA THR A 463 -28.35 12.66 -30.32
C THR A 463 -28.35 11.99 -31.69
N ARG A 464 -27.90 12.70 -32.75
CA ARG A 464 -27.82 12.19 -34.11
C ARG A 464 -26.83 10.99 -34.19
N LYS A 465 -25.65 11.12 -33.58
CA LYS A 465 -24.65 10.05 -33.57
C LYS A 465 -25.13 8.82 -32.80
N ALA A 466 -25.78 9.01 -31.68
CA ALA A 466 -26.34 7.93 -30.89
C ALA A 466 -27.50 7.21 -31.62
N ARG A 467 -28.33 7.94 -32.36
CA ARG A 467 -29.37 7.32 -33.23
C ARG A 467 -28.76 6.51 -34.37
N GLN A 468 -27.75 7.06 -35.03
CA GLN A 468 -27.03 6.32 -36.09
C GLN A 468 -26.39 5.04 -35.58
N GLN A 469 -26.01 5.00 -34.32
CA GLN A 469 -25.43 3.82 -33.66
C GLN A 469 -26.50 2.91 -32.98
N GLY A 470 -27.79 3.22 -33.12
CA GLY A 470 -28.87 2.46 -32.51
C GLY A 470 -28.91 2.50 -30.98
N LEU A 471 -28.26 3.51 -30.36
CA LEU A 471 -28.15 3.63 -28.91
C LEU A 471 -29.37 4.27 -28.25
N ILE A 472 -30.18 5.00 -29.02
CA ILE A 472 -31.40 5.67 -28.54
C ILE A 472 -32.54 5.49 -29.57
N LYS A 473 -33.77 5.54 -29.07
CA LYS A 473 -34.98 5.43 -29.90
C LYS A 473 -35.29 6.73 -30.63
N GLU A 474 -36.12 6.63 -31.66
CA GLU A 474 -36.62 7.80 -32.37
C GLU A 474 -37.50 8.65 -31.41
N GLY A 475 -37.23 9.95 -31.34
CA GLY A 475 -37.86 10.85 -30.36
C GLY A 475 -37.06 11.11 -29.08
N GLU A 476 -36.13 10.24 -28.71
CA GLU A 476 -35.28 10.49 -27.53
C GLU A 476 -34.17 11.50 -27.85
N ARG A 477 -33.84 12.36 -26.88
CA ARG A 477 -32.75 13.35 -26.98
C ARG A 477 -31.75 13.12 -25.86
N LEU A 478 -30.46 13.17 -26.20
CA LEU A 478 -29.36 13.15 -25.22
C LEU A 478 -28.97 14.59 -24.87
N ALA A 479 -28.67 14.85 -23.60
CA ALA A 479 -27.98 16.05 -23.19
C ALA A 479 -26.56 16.10 -23.78
N CYS A 480 -25.95 17.29 -23.81
CA CYS A 480 -24.54 17.40 -24.16
C CYS A 480 -23.69 16.62 -23.13
N ALA A 481 -22.96 15.61 -23.61
CA ALA A 481 -22.18 14.70 -22.77
C ALA A 481 -20.66 15.02 -22.74
N ASP A 482 -20.24 16.12 -23.34
CA ASP A 482 -18.83 16.50 -23.41
C ASP A 482 -18.40 17.28 -22.17
N LEU A 483 -18.18 16.57 -21.07
CA LEU A 483 -17.84 17.15 -19.77
C LEU A 483 -16.49 17.88 -19.77
N LEU A 484 -15.55 17.47 -20.62
CA LEU A 484 -14.25 18.14 -20.76
C LEU A 484 -14.38 19.45 -21.55
N ALA A 485 -15.18 19.43 -22.61
CA ALA A 485 -15.45 20.64 -23.41
C ALA A 485 -16.38 21.64 -22.72
N CYS A 486 -17.00 21.28 -21.59
CA CYS A 486 -17.71 22.22 -20.74
C CYS A 486 -16.79 23.36 -20.28
N PHE A 487 -15.53 23.06 -19.99
CA PHE A 487 -14.56 24.06 -19.58
C PHE A 487 -14.17 24.95 -20.78
N GLY A 488 -14.68 26.17 -20.76
CA GLY A 488 -14.61 27.13 -21.89
C GLY A 488 -15.86 27.16 -22.77
N CYS A 489 -16.91 26.41 -22.43
CA CYS A 489 -18.21 26.51 -23.08
C CYS A 489 -18.97 27.76 -22.55
N PRO A 490 -19.56 28.59 -23.43
CA PRO A 490 -20.31 29.78 -23.00
C PRO A 490 -21.57 29.47 -22.17
N GLU A 491 -22.08 28.25 -22.27
CA GLU A 491 -23.25 27.79 -21.52
C GLU A 491 -22.90 27.26 -20.12
N GLN A 492 -21.60 27.14 -19.80
CA GLN A 492 -21.18 26.66 -18.48
C GLN A 492 -21.34 27.75 -17.43
N VAL A 493 -21.88 27.38 -16.29
CA VAL A 493 -22.00 28.20 -15.09
C VAL A 493 -21.38 27.45 -13.91
N ILE A 494 -20.54 28.12 -13.14
CA ILE A 494 -20.01 27.58 -11.89
C ILE A 494 -20.83 28.14 -10.74
N VAL A 495 -21.51 27.26 -10.02
CA VAL A 495 -22.29 27.64 -8.83
C VAL A 495 -21.35 27.61 -7.62
N GLN A 496 -21.27 28.72 -6.88
CA GLN A 496 -20.43 28.83 -5.70
C GLN A 496 -21.10 28.21 -4.46
N SER A 497 -21.44 26.94 -4.55
CA SER A 497 -21.84 26.13 -3.40
C SER A 497 -20.72 25.22 -2.93
N VAL A 498 -20.67 24.89 -1.65
CA VAL A 498 -19.65 23.95 -1.12
C VAL A 498 -19.73 22.60 -1.81
N SER A 499 -20.95 22.11 -2.11
CA SER A 499 -21.15 20.82 -2.77
C SER A 499 -20.67 20.83 -4.22
N ASP A 500 -20.99 21.88 -5.00
CA ASP A 500 -20.59 21.94 -6.41
C ASP A 500 -19.08 22.16 -6.54
N ILE A 501 -18.47 22.99 -5.67
CA ILE A 501 -17.03 23.17 -5.65
C ILE A 501 -16.30 21.91 -5.16
N TRP A 502 -16.84 21.17 -4.19
CA TRP A 502 -16.31 19.86 -3.80
C TRP A 502 -16.35 18.86 -4.97
N CYS A 503 -17.47 18.85 -5.72
CA CYS A 503 -17.58 18.03 -6.94
C CYS A 503 -16.53 18.43 -7.99
N LEU A 504 -16.33 19.74 -8.22
CA LEU A 504 -15.31 20.25 -9.14
C LEU A 504 -13.87 19.87 -8.72
N LEU A 505 -13.56 20.00 -7.43
CA LEU A 505 -12.26 19.59 -6.88
C LEU A 505 -12.05 18.09 -6.98
N SER A 506 -13.10 17.30 -6.74
CA SER A 506 -13.08 15.85 -6.89
C SER A 506 -12.87 15.44 -8.35
N PHE A 507 -13.55 16.09 -9.29
CA PHE A 507 -13.35 15.90 -10.72
C PHE A 507 -11.90 16.22 -11.15
N LYS A 508 -11.36 17.36 -10.69
CA LYS A 508 -9.97 17.74 -10.92
C LYS A 508 -9.00 16.67 -10.38
N ALA A 509 -9.18 16.25 -9.14
CA ALA A 509 -8.34 15.23 -8.51
C ALA A 509 -8.44 13.88 -9.22
N CYS A 510 -9.63 13.47 -9.66
CA CYS A 510 -9.80 12.25 -10.46
C CYS A 510 -9.08 12.33 -11.81
N ILE A 511 -9.11 13.48 -12.49
CA ILE A 511 -8.32 13.68 -13.72
C ILE A 511 -6.83 13.54 -13.41
N GLU A 512 -6.33 14.18 -12.36
CA GLU A 512 -4.92 14.10 -11.96
C GLU A 512 -4.51 12.67 -11.60
N GLU A 513 -5.34 11.95 -10.87
CA GLU A 513 -5.11 10.53 -10.57
C GLU A 513 -5.22 9.63 -11.81
N SER A 514 -6.06 9.97 -12.77
CA SER A 514 -6.22 9.19 -14.00
C SER A 514 -4.97 9.19 -14.87
N LEU A 515 -4.02 10.09 -14.61
CA LEU A 515 -2.73 10.11 -15.29
C LEU A 515 -2.05 8.73 -15.29
N PHE A 516 -2.20 7.96 -14.22
CA PHE A 516 -1.68 6.59 -14.13
C PHE A 516 -2.40 5.57 -15.03
N LEU A 517 -3.61 5.88 -15.44
CA LEU A 517 -4.44 5.00 -16.23
C LEU A 517 -4.24 5.20 -17.74
N HIS A 518 -3.49 6.24 -18.13
CA HIS A 518 -3.24 6.56 -19.54
C HIS A 518 -2.03 5.80 -20.08
N LEU A 519 -2.19 5.21 -21.25
CA LEU A 519 -1.13 4.49 -21.96
C LEU A 519 -0.01 5.41 -22.45
N ASP A 520 -0.32 6.71 -22.68
CA ASP A 520 0.60 7.69 -23.21
C ASP A 520 0.35 9.06 -22.57
N VAL A 521 1.44 9.69 -22.16
CA VAL A 521 1.41 11.07 -21.61
C VAL A 521 0.95 12.09 -22.63
N ALA A 522 1.28 11.91 -23.91
CA ALA A 522 0.80 12.78 -24.98
C ALA A 522 -0.73 12.72 -25.06
N HIS A 523 -1.32 11.56 -24.89
CA HIS A 523 -2.77 11.35 -24.83
C HIS A 523 -3.41 12.08 -23.64
N TYR A 524 -2.82 11.98 -22.44
CA TYR A 524 -3.29 12.72 -21.27
C TYR A 524 -3.21 14.24 -21.49
N ARG A 525 -2.05 14.76 -21.92
CA ARG A 525 -1.85 16.17 -22.19
C ARG A 525 -2.86 16.72 -23.20
N LYS A 526 -3.05 16.00 -24.30
CA LYS A 526 -3.98 16.40 -25.36
C LYS A 526 -5.41 16.56 -24.84
N ASN A 527 -5.86 15.66 -23.98
CA ASN A 527 -7.25 15.56 -23.56
C ASN A 527 -7.56 16.28 -22.23
N PHE A 528 -6.62 16.35 -21.30
CA PHE A 528 -6.89 16.79 -19.92
C PHE A 528 -6.10 18.01 -19.46
N GLU A 529 -4.90 18.25 -19.96
CA GLU A 529 -4.06 19.34 -19.47
C GLU A 529 -4.72 20.72 -19.64
N LYS A 530 -5.46 20.91 -20.73
CA LYS A 530 -6.23 22.15 -20.95
C LYS A 530 -7.32 22.35 -19.91
N THR A 531 -8.02 21.27 -19.55
CA THR A 531 -9.09 21.29 -18.56
C THR A 531 -8.55 21.62 -17.18
N ILE A 532 -7.46 20.96 -16.75
CA ILE A 532 -6.82 21.24 -15.46
C ILE A 532 -6.36 22.70 -15.40
N ARG A 533 -5.65 23.17 -16.42
CA ARG A 533 -5.18 24.56 -16.49
C ARG A 533 -6.35 25.55 -16.44
N PHE A 534 -7.44 25.27 -17.15
CA PHE A 534 -8.62 26.12 -17.14
C PHE A 534 -9.26 26.19 -15.73
N ILE A 535 -9.37 25.06 -15.04
CA ILE A 535 -9.87 25.01 -13.66
C ILE A 535 -8.97 25.84 -12.74
N GLU A 536 -7.66 25.64 -12.81
CA GLU A 536 -6.68 26.30 -11.93
C GLU A 536 -6.55 27.81 -12.19
N GLU A 537 -6.51 28.23 -13.45
CA GLU A 537 -6.25 29.64 -13.81
C GLU A 537 -7.53 30.47 -13.98
N LYS A 538 -8.64 29.84 -14.39
CA LYS A 538 -9.86 30.56 -14.79
C LYS A 538 -11.05 30.33 -13.87
N ILE A 539 -11.03 29.33 -13.00
CA ILE A 539 -12.16 29.06 -12.10
C ILE A 539 -11.74 29.27 -10.64
N LEU A 540 -10.74 28.52 -10.15
CA LEU A 540 -10.38 28.53 -8.73
C LEU A 540 -10.03 29.91 -8.17
N PRO A 541 -9.34 30.82 -8.90
CA PRO A 541 -9.03 32.17 -8.40
C PRO A 541 -10.27 33.05 -8.17
N PHE A 542 -11.38 32.75 -8.85
CA PHE A 542 -12.62 33.53 -8.79
C PHE A 542 -13.65 32.97 -7.80
N ILE A 543 -13.37 31.81 -7.20
CA ILE A 543 -14.24 31.23 -6.17
C ILE A 543 -13.96 31.93 -4.84
N ASN A 544 -15.04 32.16 -4.09
CA ASN A 544 -14.94 32.70 -2.73
C ASN A 544 -14.03 31.80 -1.88
N LYS A 545 -13.00 32.40 -1.29
CA LYS A 545 -11.96 31.68 -0.52
C LYS A 545 -12.53 30.85 0.63
N ILE A 546 -13.64 31.31 1.25
CA ILE A 546 -14.30 30.58 2.36
C ILE A 546 -14.96 29.30 1.81
N ILE A 547 -15.65 29.42 0.67
CA ILE A 547 -16.33 28.28 0.01
C ILE A 547 -15.29 27.29 -0.48
N LEU A 548 -14.22 27.76 -1.11
CA LEU A 548 -13.12 26.93 -1.60
C LEU A 548 -12.46 26.16 -0.45
N LYS A 549 -12.17 26.85 0.66
CA LYS A 549 -11.59 26.22 1.85
C LYS A 549 -12.51 25.14 2.46
N LYS A 550 -13.83 25.43 2.55
CA LYS A 550 -14.82 24.46 3.04
C LYS A 550 -14.94 23.24 2.12
N ALA A 551 -14.93 23.45 0.80
CA ALA A 551 -14.98 22.39 -0.19
C ALA A 551 -13.70 21.54 -0.16
N GLN A 552 -12.53 22.17 0.03
CA GLN A 552 -11.25 21.48 0.18
C GLN A 552 -11.22 20.63 1.47
N LEU A 553 -11.67 21.19 2.59
CA LEU A 553 -11.80 20.43 3.84
C LEU A 553 -12.73 19.23 3.65
N LYS A 554 -13.83 19.43 2.94
CA LYS A 554 -14.76 18.35 2.66
C LYS A 554 -14.13 17.24 1.78
N LEU A 555 -13.33 17.62 0.79
CA LEU A 555 -12.56 16.66 -0.01
C LEU A 555 -11.51 15.92 0.85
N ASP A 556 -10.84 16.63 1.76
CA ASP A 556 -9.85 16.05 2.66
C ASP A 556 -10.47 15.11 3.70
N ASP A 557 -11.66 15.45 4.23
CA ASP A 557 -12.32 14.74 5.34
C ASP A 557 -13.26 13.63 4.85
N GLU A 558 -14.08 13.89 3.83
CA GLU A 558 -15.08 12.95 3.33
C GLU A 558 -14.62 12.16 2.10
N GLY A 559 -13.53 12.59 1.45
CA GLY A 559 -13.04 12.02 0.20
C GLY A 559 -13.73 12.63 -1.03
N TYR A 560 -13.69 11.90 -2.14
CA TYR A 560 -14.27 12.38 -3.39
C TYR A 560 -15.78 12.49 -3.32
N HIS A 561 -16.30 13.48 -4.07
CA HIS A 561 -17.73 13.58 -4.29
C HIS A 561 -18.27 12.28 -4.93
N PRO A 562 -19.48 11.80 -4.54
CA PRO A 562 -20.04 10.55 -5.07
C PRO A 562 -20.15 10.45 -6.59
N ALA A 563 -20.21 11.59 -7.30
CA ALA A 563 -20.16 11.61 -8.75
C ALA A 563 -18.79 11.20 -9.33
N TRP A 564 -17.72 11.22 -8.54
CA TRP A 564 -16.33 10.96 -8.93
C TRP A 564 -15.62 10.04 -7.95
N ASP A 565 -16.29 9.00 -7.54
CA ASP A 565 -15.76 8.01 -6.62
C ASP A 565 -14.77 7.03 -7.27
N ASP A 566 -14.62 7.08 -8.61
CA ASP A 566 -13.69 6.26 -9.38
C ASP A 566 -12.94 7.08 -10.44
N SER A 567 -11.60 7.11 -10.35
CA SER A 567 -10.73 7.74 -11.34
C SER A 567 -10.79 7.07 -12.73
N ALA A 568 -11.18 5.78 -12.78
CA ALA A 568 -11.38 5.07 -14.05
C ALA A 568 -12.57 5.64 -14.85
N SER A 569 -13.54 6.28 -14.19
CA SER A 569 -14.67 6.96 -14.83
C SER A 569 -14.21 8.07 -15.77
N ILE A 570 -13.04 8.67 -15.52
CA ILE A 570 -12.44 9.70 -16.39
C ILE A 570 -12.09 9.16 -17.77
N LEU A 571 -11.66 7.91 -17.87
CA LEU A 571 -11.33 7.29 -19.17
C LEU A 571 -12.56 7.14 -20.07
N ASN A 572 -13.74 7.02 -19.48
CA ASN A 572 -15.00 6.93 -20.22
C ASN A 572 -15.42 8.27 -20.85
N LEU A 573 -14.80 9.39 -20.42
CA LEU A 573 -15.05 10.73 -21.02
C LEU A 573 -14.31 10.93 -22.33
N LEU A 574 -13.34 10.05 -22.63
CA LEU A 574 -12.57 10.15 -23.87
C LEU A 574 -13.38 9.63 -25.04
N PRO A 575 -13.32 10.30 -26.20
CA PRO A 575 -13.91 9.74 -27.42
C PRO A 575 -13.23 8.40 -27.69
N LYS A 576 -14.02 7.34 -27.76
CA LYS A 576 -13.53 6.03 -28.21
C LYS A 576 -13.02 6.22 -29.64
N THR A 577 -11.71 6.32 -29.79
CA THR A 577 -11.07 6.19 -31.10
C THR A 577 -11.42 4.79 -31.59
N VAL A 578 -12.21 4.73 -32.66
CA VAL A 578 -12.43 3.48 -33.40
C VAL A 578 -11.04 3.06 -33.87
N LEU A 579 -10.51 1.97 -33.30
CA LEU A 579 -9.39 1.24 -33.83
C LEU A 579 -9.80 0.56 -35.12
#